data_1271eb78a6c1c6509d7494969882158f
#
_entry.id   1271eb78a6c1c6509d7494969882158f
#
_cell.length_a   1.000
_cell.length_b   1.000
_cell.length_c   1.000
_cell.angle_alpha   90.00
_cell.angle_beta   90.00
_cell.angle_gamma   90.00
#
_symmetry.space_group_name_H-M   'P 1'
#
loop_
_entity.id
_entity.type
_entity.pdbx_description
1 polymer ?
#
loop_
_entity_poly.entity_id
_entity_poly.type
_entity_poly.pdbx_seq_one_letter_code
_entity_poly.pdbx_strand_id
1 'polypeptide(L)'
;MKKIEHHQYDLVVVGGGMSGLCAAMAAARNGANTALIHARPVLGGNASGEIRIHISSASDGCRKPDLEETGILYELMLKNKARNPLYNYDLWDMTLFEAAKEQENLTVYLNTAMVDAEKEGDRITRIFCFQETTEKHLYFSAPLFLDATGNGTLGYFVDAEYRIGSESKDEFGEPHAPEQPDSFRMGNTILFRAIDVGHPVPFTPPSFAKKLTEEDLKFRVHSARHTVDYSQAEDPEDYRRVSATSSNCSDYGYWWLELMGDSDDIVSDYEEIRDELFAYFYGVWDHIKTAAITVPKTTNCFGWAPCPACGNPAA
;
A
#
# COMPACT_ATOMS: atom_id res chain seq x y z
N MET A 1 24.29 5.55 -27.01
CA MET A 1 23.03 5.46 -27.77
C MET A 1 21.98 4.89 -26.81
N LYS A 2 20.83 5.53 -26.59
CA LYS A 2 19.77 4.98 -25.73
C LYS A 2 19.30 3.64 -26.32
N LYS A 3 19.24 2.60 -25.48
CA LYS A 3 18.63 1.33 -25.91
C LYS A 3 17.12 1.49 -25.86
N ILE A 4 16.48 1.48 -27.01
CA ILE A 4 15.02 1.52 -27.15
C ILE A 4 14.55 0.16 -27.65
N GLU A 5 13.60 -0.43 -26.96
CA GLU A 5 12.98 -1.69 -27.35
C GLU A 5 11.46 -1.48 -27.51
N HIS A 6 10.88 -2.05 -28.54
CA HIS A 6 9.46 -1.98 -28.82
C HIS A 6 8.82 -3.36 -28.60
N HIS A 7 7.76 -3.40 -27.83
CA HIS A 7 7.02 -4.59 -27.45
C HIS A 7 5.56 -4.47 -27.85
N GLN A 8 4.97 -5.56 -28.28
CA GLN A 8 3.55 -5.62 -28.64
C GLN A 8 2.88 -6.79 -27.93
N TYR A 9 1.74 -6.50 -27.31
CA TYR A 9 0.93 -7.43 -26.54
C TYR A 9 -0.55 -7.31 -26.88
N ASP A 10 -1.38 -8.25 -26.43
CA ASP A 10 -2.83 -8.13 -26.50
C ASP A 10 -3.36 -7.26 -25.36
N LEU A 11 -2.72 -7.36 -24.19
CA LEU A 11 -3.00 -6.56 -23.00
C LEU A 11 -1.69 -6.11 -22.33
N VAL A 12 -1.65 -4.85 -21.94
CA VAL A 12 -0.60 -4.30 -21.08
C VAL A 12 -1.21 -3.90 -19.75
N VAL A 13 -0.76 -4.52 -18.67
CA VAL A 13 -1.15 -4.19 -17.29
C VAL A 13 -0.04 -3.37 -16.66
N VAL A 14 -0.36 -2.15 -16.21
CA VAL A 14 0.57 -1.24 -15.56
C VAL A 14 0.31 -1.23 -14.06
N GLY A 15 1.27 -1.74 -13.30
CA GLY A 15 1.17 -1.92 -11.86
C GLY A 15 1.09 -3.40 -11.47
N GLY A 16 2.10 -3.88 -10.73
CA GLY A 16 2.22 -5.28 -10.28
C GLY A 16 1.77 -5.47 -8.83
N GLY A 17 0.86 -4.63 -8.33
CA GLY A 17 0.14 -4.88 -7.09
C GLY A 17 -0.75 -6.12 -7.21
N MET A 18 -1.45 -6.50 -6.13
CA MET A 18 -2.28 -7.71 -6.15
C MET A 18 -3.35 -7.68 -7.24
N SER A 19 -3.99 -6.53 -7.47
CA SER A 19 -5.00 -6.37 -8.52
C SER A 19 -4.41 -6.57 -9.92
N GLY A 20 -3.28 -5.88 -10.21
CA GLY A 20 -2.63 -6.00 -11.52
C GLY A 20 -2.05 -7.39 -11.77
N LEU A 21 -1.46 -8.02 -10.75
CA LEU A 21 -0.97 -9.40 -10.85
C LEU A 21 -2.09 -10.38 -11.16
N CYS A 22 -3.19 -10.33 -10.40
CA CYS A 22 -4.34 -11.20 -10.63
C CYS A 22 -4.99 -10.96 -11.99
N ALA A 23 -5.12 -9.69 -12.41
CA ALA A 23 -5.66 -9.35 -13.74
C ALA A 23 -4.77 -9.87 -14.87
N ALA A 24 -3.44 -9.68 -14.78
CA ALA A 24 -2.49 -10.16 -15.77
C ALA A 24 -2.49 -11.69 -15.87
N MET A 25 -2.51 -12.39 -14.74
CA MET A 25 -2.61 -13.85 -14.71
C MET A 25 -3.95 -14.34 -15.31
N ALA A 26 -5.06 -13.66 -14.99
CA ALA A 26 -6.37 -14.02 -15.54
C ALA A 26 -6.40 -13.84 -17.05
N ALA A 27 -5.90 -12.72 -17.56
CA ALA A 27 -5.84 -12.49 -19.01
C ALA A 27 -4.96 -13.53 -19.72
N ALA A 28 -3.80 -13.81 -19.19
CA ALA A 28 -2.88 -14.79 -19.73
C ALA A 28 -3.47 -16.22 -19.73
N ARG A 29 -4.20 -16.61 -18.67
CA ARG A 29 -4.93 -17.88 -18.59
C ARG A 29 -6.04 -18.01 -19.64
N ASN A 30 -6.62 -16.89 -20.03
CA ASN A 30 -7.61 -16.85 -21.12
C ASN A 30 -6.98 -16.73 -22.52
N GLY A 31 -5.66 -16.86 -22.61
CA GLY A 31 -4.93 -16.94 -23.89
C GLY A 31 -4.43 -15.60 -24.43
N ALA A 32 -4.63 -14.48 -23.72
CA ALA A 32 -4.10 -13.19 -24.14
C ALA A 32 -2.58 -13.13 -23.90
N ASN A 33 -1.81 -12.71 -24.90
CA ASN A 33 -0.40 -12.38 -24.74
C ASN A 33 -0.29 -11.08 -23.91
N THR A 34 0.13 -11.20 -22.64
CA THR A 34 -0.01 -10.16 -21.64
C THR A 34 1.35 -9.70 -21.12
N ALA A 35 1.55 -8.37 -21.02
CA ALA A 35 2.65 -7.77 -20.26
C ALA A 35 2.16 -7.28 -18.91
N LEU A 36 2.91 -7.58 -17.86
CA LEU A 36 2.77 -6.98 -16.54
C LEU A 36 3.99 -6.10 -16.27
N ILE A 37 3.76 -4.81 -16.13
CA ILE A 37 4.81 -3.80 -15.94
C ILE A 37 4.73 -3.30 -14.50
N HIS A 38 5.85 -3.32 -13.80
CA HIS A 38 5.91 -2.90 -12.40
C HIS A 38 7.16 -2.11 -12.10
N ALA A 39 6.97 -0.93 -11.52
CA ALA A 39 8.06 -0.01 -11.18
C ALA A 39 8.98 -0.54 -10.06
N ARG A 40 8.52 -1.53 -9.29
CA ARG A 40 9.23 -2.03 -8.12
C ARG A 40 9.88 -3.39 -8.37
N PRO A 41 10.84 -3.81 -7.52
CA PRO A 41 11.57 -5.06 -7.69
C PRO A 41 10.77 -6.31 -7.36
N VAL A 42 9.69 -6.19 -6.57
CA VAL A 42 8.84 -7.32 -6.14
C VAL A 42 7.38 -7.06 -6.46
N LEU A 43 6.64 -8.13 -6.76
CA LEU A 43 5.19 -8.09 -7.00
C LEU A 43 4.42 -8.03 -5.68
N GLY A 44 3.16 -7.62 -5.75
CA GLY A 44 2.25 -7.62 -4.60
C GLY A 44 1.85 -6.23 -4.11
N GLY A 45 2.58 -5.18 -4.49
CA GLY A 45 2.28 -3.81 -4.06
C GLY A 45 2.28 -3.67 -2.54
N ASN A 46 1.18 -3.20 -1.96
CA ASN A 46 1.04 -3.06 -0.50
C ASN A 46 1.18 -4.39 0.26
N ALA A 47 0.83 -5.52 -0.37
CA ALA A 47 0.96 -6.84 0.23
C ALA A 47 2.37 -7.44 0.06
N SER A 48 3.29 -6.77 -0.63
CA SER A 48 4.67 -7.24 -0.83
C SER A 48 5.52 -7.13 0.43
N GLY A 49 6.68 -7.76 0.40
CA GLY A 49 7.71 -7.63 1.44
C GLY A 49 8.24 -6.21 1.63
N GLU A 50 8.05 -5.32 0.66
CA GLU A 50 8.44 -3.91 0.79
C GLU A 50 7.52 -3.14 1.73
N ILE A 51 6.19 -3.34 1.62
CA ILE A 51 5.20 -2.58 2.38
C ILE A 51 4.66 -3.39 3.55
N ARG A 52 4.46 -4.70 3.36
CA ARG A 52 4.07 -5.68 4.40
C ARG A 52 2.68 -5.49 4.98
N ILE A 53 1.75 -4.93 4.23
CA ILE A 53 0.34 -4.96 4.61
C ILE A 53 -0.22 -6.34 4.28
N HIS A 54 -0.74 -7.01 5.28
CA HIS A 54 -1.39 -8.30 5.08
C HIS A 54 -2.70 -8.13 4.31
N ILE A 55 -3.06 -9.15 3.54
CA ILE A 55 -4.34 -9.19 2.85
C ILE A 55 -5.42 -9.40 3.92
N SER A 56 -6.27 -8.38 4.09
CA SER A 56 -7.45 -8.47 4.93
C SER A 56 -8.55 -9.14 4.13
N SER A 57 -8.79 -10.41 4.42
CA SER A 57 -9.76 -11.22 3.68
C SER A 57 -11.20 -10.94 4.12
N ALA A 58 -12.14 -11.49 3.36
CA ALA A 58 -13.56 -11.53 3.71
C ALA A 58 -13.84 -12.19 5.07
N SER A 59 -12.88 -12.88 5.66
CA SER A 59 -12.97 -13.54 6.97
C SER A 59 -13.08 -12.59 8.15
N ASP A 60 -13.06 -11.28 7.94
CA ASP A 60 -13.14 -10.27 9.02
C ASP A 60 -12.15 -10.56 10.15
N GLY A 61 -10.86 -10.73 9.80
CA GLY A 61 -9.81 -11.01 10.76
C GLY A 61 -9.98 -12.33 11.51
N CYS A 62 -10.42 -13.37 10.83
CA CYS A 62 -10.71 -14.71 11.36
C CYS A 62 -11.95 -14.82 12.23
N ARG A 63 -12.78 -13.78 12.32
CA ARG A 63 -14.07 -13.86 13.04
C ARG A 63 -15.12 -14.68 12.28
N LYS A 64 -14.95 -14.80 10.98
CA LYS A 64 -15.80 -15.58 10.07
C LYS A 64 -14.94 -16.54 9.26
N PRO A 65 -14.51 -17.65 9.85
CA PRO A 65 -13.54 -18.56 9.23
C PRO A 65 -14.01 -19.21 7.94
N ASP A 66 -15.32 -19.20 7.68
CA ASP A 66 -15.90 -19.76 6.45
C ASP A 66 -15.97 -18.75 5.29
N LEU A 67 -15.58 -17.49 5.55
CA LEU A 67 -15.50 -16.46 4.52
C LEU A 67 -14.03 -16.23 4.17
N GLU A 68 -13.64 -16.64 3.00
CA GLU A 68 -12.27 -16.46 2.48
C GLU A 68 -12.32 -15.80 1.10
N GLU A 69 -11.17 -15.31 0.65
CA GLU A 69 -10.99 -14.85 -0.71
C GLU A 69 -11.22 -15.99 -1.70
N THR A 70 -11.44 -15.65 -2.95
CA THR A 70 -11.65 -16.61 -4.04
C THR A 70 -10.71 -16.35 -5.21
N GLY A 71 -10.77 -17.21 -6.22
CA GLY A 71 -10.05 -17.04 -7.49
C GLY A 71 -8.53 -17.11 -7.33
N ILE A 72 -7.85 -16.34 -8.18
CA ILE A 72 -6.36 -16.35 -8.25
C ILE A 72 -5.73 -15.92 -6.94
N LEU A 73 -6.30 -14.93 -6.27
CA LEU A 73 -5.79 -14.47 -4.98
C LEU A 73 -5.77 -15.62 -3.96
N TYR A 74 -6.87 -16.35 -3.84
CA TYR A 74 -6.94 -17.49 -2.93
C TYR A 74 -5.96 -18.60 -3.30
N GLU A 75 -5.80 -18.89 -4.60
CA GLU A 75 -4.80 -19.84 -5.08
C GLU A 75 -3.38 -19.46 -4.61
N LEU A 76 -3.01 -18.18 -4.76
CA LEU A 76 -1.71 -17.67 -4.30
C LEU A 76 -1.55 -17.77 -2.78
N MET A 77 -2.60 -17.46 -2.03
CA MET A 77 -2.61 -17.59 -0.57
C MET A 77 -2.44 -19.04 -0.13
N LEU A 78 -3.09 -20.00 -0.81
CA LEU A 78 -2.92 -21.44 -0.53
C LEU A 78 -1.51 -21.93 -0.85
N LYS A 79 -0.95 -21.52 -2.01
CA LYS A 79 0.45 -21.83 -2.36
C LYS A 79 1.41 -21.32 -1.29
N ASN A 80 1.21 -20.08 -0.83
CA ASN A 80 2.00 -19.49 0.23
C ASN A 80 1.85 -20.27 1.55
N LYS A 81 0.63 -20.53 1.98
CA LYS A 81 0.34 -21.26 3.23
C LYS A 81 1.04 -22.63 3.29
N ALA A 82 1.10 -23.32 2.16
CA ALA A 82 1.75 -24.65 2.06
C ALA A 82 3.28 -24.60 2.23
N ARG A 83 3.93 -23.48 1.90
CA ARG A 83 5.39 -23.33 1.86
C ARG A 83 5.95 -22.38 2.92
N ASN A 84 5.10 -21.56 3.53
CA ASN A 84 5.47 -20.45 4.39
C ASN A 84 4.74 -20.51 5.75
N PRO A 85 5.04 -21.49 6.60
CA PRO A 85 4.35 -21.67 7.88
C PRO A 85 4.62 -20.54 8.88
N LEU A 86 5.67 -19.74 8.67
CA LEU A 86 6.04 -18.61 9.53
C LEU A 86 5.58 -17.27 8.98
N TYR A 87 4.81 -17.25 7.88
CA TYR A 87 4.34 -16.04 7.21
C TYR A 87 5.45 -15.03 6.91
N ASN A 88 6.60 -15.52 6.44
CA ASN A 88 7.72 -14.71 6.02
C ASN A 88 7.39 -14.00 4.71
N TYR A 89 7.59 -12.69 4.65
CA TYR A 89 7.28 -11.91 3.46
C TYR A 89 8.21 -12.21 2.27
N ASP A 90 9.47 -12.57 2.51
CA ASP A 90 10.38 -12.94 1.42
C ASP A 90 9.89 -14.18 0.68
N LEU A 91 9.32 -15.17 1.42
CA LEU A 91 8.71 -16.34 0.82
C LEU A 91 7.37 -16.04 0.13
N TRP A 92 6.64 -15.05 0.62
CA TRP A 92 5.45 -14.57 -0.06
C TRP A 92 5.82 -13.90 -1.39
N ASP A 93 6.78 -12.99 -1.41
CA ASP A 93 7.27 -12.34 -2.63
C ASP A 93 7.76 -13.36 -3.67
N MET A 94 8.48 -14.39 -3.21
CA MET A 94 8.89 -15.51 -4.08
C MET A 94 7.69 -16.29 -4.62
N THR A 95 6.66 -16.52 -3.82
CA THR A 95 5.43 -17.21 -4.27
C THR A 95 4.74 -16.44 -5.38
N LEU A 96 4.62 -15.11 -5.24
CA LEU A 96 4.03 -14.25 -6.27
C LEU A 96 4.87 -14.23 -7.55
N PHE A 97 6.18 -14.11 -7.40
CA PHE A 97 7.10 -14.08 -8.53
C PHE A 97 7.08 -15.40 -9.31
N GLU A 98 7.20 -16.54 -8.64
CA GLU A 98 7.13 -17.86 -9.25
C GLU A 98 5.81 -18.05 -9.99
N ALA A 99 4.68 -17.73 -9.36
CA ALA A 99 3.37 -17.88 -9.97
C ALA A 99 3.22 -17.05 -11.25
N ALA A 100 3.74 -15.82 -11.25
CA ALA A 100 3.73 -14.97 -12.44
C ALA A 100 4.68 -15.46 -13.52
N LYS A 101 5.85 -15.97 -13.16
CA LYS A 101 6.87 -16.46 -14.11
C LYS A 101 6.50 -17.80 -14.75
N GLU A 102 5.77 -18.64 -14.02
CA GLU A 102 5.29 -19.93 -14.50
C GLU A 102 4.01 -19.79 -15.35
N GLN A 103 3.36 -18.62 -15.30
CA GLN A 103 2.13 -18.38 -16.07
C GLN A 103 2.45 -18.25 -17.57
N GLU A 104 1.95 -19.17 -18.37
CA GLU A 104 2.00 -19.08 -19.84
C GLU A 104 1.33 -17.79 -20.33
N ASN A 105 1.80 -17.24 -21.43
CA ASN A 105 1.33 -16.00 -22.05
C ASN A 105 1.50 -14.74 -21.18
N LEU A 106 2.26 -14.79 -20.10
CA LEU A 106 2.55 -13.65 -19.24
C LEU A 106 4.03 -13.29 -19.25
N THR A 107 4.35 -12.05 -19.62
CA THR A 107 5.69 -11.50 -19.50
C THR A 107 5.73 -10.43 -18.41
N VAL A 108 6.61 -10.59 -17.42
CA VAL A 108 6.74 -9.68 -16.28
C VAL A 108 7.97 -8.78 -16.47
N TYR A 109 7.77 -7.48 -16.34
CA TYR A 109 8.80 -6.44 -16.36
C TYR A 109 8.86 -5.74 -15.00
N LEU A 110 9.82 -6.13 -14.16
CA LEU A 110 10.11 -5.49 -12.88
C LEU A 110 11.08 -4.32 -13.05
N ASN A 111 11.15 -3.44 -12.04
CA ASN A 111 11.98 -2.23 -12.05
C ASN A 111 11.72 -1.36 -13.28
N THR A 112 10.50 -1.37 -13.76
CA THR A 112 10.10 -0.75 -15.02
C THR A 112 8.98 0.25 -14.73
N ALA A 113 9.37 1.52 -14.65
CA ALA A 113 8.46 2.62 -14.40
C ALA A 113 7.86 3.14 -15.73
N MET A 114 6.53 3.29 -15.78
CA MET A 114 5.87 4.03 -16.84
C MET A 114 6.16 5.53 -16.63
N VAL A 115 6.61 6.19 -17.68
CA VAL A 115 7.03 7.60 -17.64
C VAL A 115 6.21 8.49 -18.55
N ASP A 116 5.44 7.90 -19.47
CA ASP A 116 4.56 8.65 -20.38
C ASP A 116 3.58 7.69 -21.09
N ALA A 117 2.53 8.23 -21.70
CA ALA A 117 1.57 7.49 -22.51
C ALA A 117 1.11 8.30 -23.72
N GLU A 118 0.77 7.62 -24.81
CA GLU A 118 0.19 8.21 -26.02
C GLU A 118 -1.23 7.71 -26.23
N LYS A 119 -2.11 8.62 -26.69
CA LYS A 119 -3.48 8.28 -27.12
C LYS A 119 -3.81 8.89 -28.47
N GLU A 120 -4.71 8.25 -29.20
CA GLU A 120 -5.37 8.77 -30.39
C GLU A 120 -6.87 8.80 -30.13
N GLY A 121 -7.41 10.03 -30.00
CA GLY A 121 -8.78 10.21 -29.49
C GLY A 121 -8.91 9.62 -28.09
N ASP A 122 -9.87 8.73 -27.87
CA ASP A 122 -10.14 8.06 -26.59
C ASP A 122 -9.40 6.72 -26.44
N ARG A 123 -8.46 6.43 -27.32
CA ARG A 123 -7.73 5.15 -27.30
C ARG A 123 -6.27 5.34 -26.96
N ILE A 124 -5.81 4.64 -25.93
CA ILE A 124 -4.39 4.53 -25.63
C ILE A 124 -3.74 3.66 -26.70
N THR A 125 -2.66 4.16 -27.29
CA THR A 125 -1.93 3.46 -28.38
C THR A 125 -0.60 2.89 -27.89
N ARG A 126 0.02 3.56 -26.92
CA ARG A 126 1.34 3.19 -26.44
C ARG A 126 1.61 3.76 -25.06
N ILE A 127 2.45 3.07 -24.30
CA ILE A 127 3.08 3.60 -23.09
C ILE A 127 4.59 3.57 -23.23
N PHE A 128 5.24 4.50 -22.53
CA PHE A 128 6.68 4.62 -22.46
C PHE A 128 7.15 4.28 -21.07
N CYS A 129 8.16 3.41 -20.99
CA CYS A 129 8.70 2.96 -19.71
C CYS A 129 10.21 3.10 -19.68
N PHE A 130 10.75 3.31 -18.49
CA PHE A 130 12.17 3.22 -18.21
C PHE A 130 12.43 2.07 -17.25
N GLN A 131 13.31 1.15 -17.63
CA GLN A 131 13.74 0.07 -16.76
C GLN A 131 15.10 0.42 -16.15
N GLU A 132 15.11 0.72 -14.87
CA GLU A 132 16.29 1.22 -14.16
C GLU A 132 17.46 0.24 -14.16
N THR A 133 17.19 -1.05 -13.91
CA THR A 133 18.24 -2.08 -13.79
C THR A 133 19.00 -2.35 -15.08
N THR A 134 18.42 -2.04 -16.23
CA THR A 134 19.03 -2.27 -17.55
C THR A 134 19.27 -0.98 -18.33
N GLU A 135 18.86 0.16 -17.78
CA GLU A 135 18.93 1.50 -18.41
C GLU A 135 18.29 1.54 -19.81
N LYS A 136 17.20 0.78 -19.99
CA LYS A 136 16.49 0.68 -21.26
C LYS A 136 15.22 1.54 -21.25
N HIS A 137 14.93 2.09 -22.41
CA HIS A 137 13.59 2.63 -22.72
C HIS A 137 12.78 1.54 -23.39
N LEU A 138 11.66 1.17 -22.79
CA LEU A 138 10.76 0.12 -23.26
C LEU A 138 9.44 0.77 -23.68
N TYR A 139 9.01 0.50 -24.89
CA TYR A 139 7.78 1.01 -25.45
C TYR A 139 6.82 -0.15 -25.66
N PHE A 140 5.62 -0.03 -25.09
CA PHE A 140 4.63 -1.08 -25.15
C PHE A 140 3.39 -0.59 -25.90
N SER A 141 2.98 -1.37 -26.91
CA SER A 141 1.75 -1.14 -27.65
C SER A 141 0.80 -2.33 -27.47
N ALA A 142 -0.48 -2.03 -27.31
CA ALA A 142 -1.53 -3.04 -27.19
C ALA A 142 -2.89 -2.46 -27.62
N PRO A 143 -3.86 -3.31 -27.97
CA PRO A 143 -5.24 -2.90 -28.13
C PRO A 143 -5.92 -2.52 -26.81
N LEU A 144 -5.43 -3.08 -25.66
CA LEU A 144 -6.00 -2.85 -24.33
C LEU A 144 -4.89 -2.55 -23.33
N PHE A 145 -5.19 -1.59 -22.43
CA PHE A 145 -4.35 -1.23 -21.31
C PHE A 145 -5.19 -1.29 -20.03
N LEU A 146 -4.57 -1.74 -18.94
CA LEU A 146 -5.18 -1.78 -17.62
C LEU A 146 -4.31 -0.97 -16.65
N ASP A 147 -4.92 0.02 -16.01
CA ASP A 147 -4.29 0.78 -14.93
C ASP A 147 -4.49 0.06 -13.59
N ALA A 148 -3.40 -0.44 -13.03
CA ALA A 148 -3.32 -1.02 -11.70
C ALA A 148 -2.18 -0.38 -10.89
N THR A 149 -1.85 0.89 -11.20
CA THR A 149 -0.73 1.62 -10.60
C THR A 149 -0.96 1.99 -9.14
N GLY A 150 -2.19 1.89 -8.67
CA GLY A 150 -2.60 2.30 -7.33
C GLY A 150 -3.02 3.78 -7.26
N ASN A 151 -2.35 4.64 -7.99
CA ASN A 151 -2.64 6.08 -8.04
C ASN A 151 -3.39 6.53 -9.31
N GLY A 152 -3.75 5.59 -10.21
CA GLY A 152 -4.37 5.95 -11.48
C GLY A 152 -3.41 6.65 -12.46
N THR A 153 -2.12 6.34 -12.37
CA THR A 153 -1.05 7.05 -13.10
C THR A 153 -1.22 6.97 -14.61
N LEU A 154 -1.66 5.84 -15.15
CA LEU A 154 -1.93 5.70 -16.58
C LEU A 154 -3.10 6.62 -17.00
N GLY A 155 -4.19 6.61 -16.22
CA GLY A 155 -5.33 7.49 -16.42
C GLY A 155 -4.92 8.96 -16.42
N TYR A 156 -4.06 9.35 -15.49
CA TYR A 156 -3.53 10.70 -15.41
C TYR A 156 -2.74 11.11 -16.66
N PHE A 157 -1.83 10.26 -17.15
CA PHE A 157 -1.03 10.56 -18.35
C PHE A 157 -1.85 10.71 -19.64
N VAL A 158 -3.03 10.11 -19.68
CA VAL A 158 -3.91 10.17 -20.85
C VAL A 158 -5.10 11.11 -20.66
N ASP A 159 -5.08 11.95 -19.64
CA ASP A 159 -6.16 12.90 -19.30
C ASP A 159 -7.52 12.20 -19.16
N ALA A 160 -7.56 11.02 -18.56
CA ALA A 160 -8.81 10.36 -18.25
C ALA A 160 -9.55 11.15 -17.15
N GLU A 161 -10.86 11.17 -17.20
CA GLU A 161 -11.67 11.77 -16.14
C GLU A 161 -11.47 10.98 -14.84
N TYR A 162 -11.19 11.67 -13.74
CA TYR A 162 -11.05 11.07 -12.41
C TYR A 162 -11.68 11.96 -11.34
N ARG A 163 -11.93 11.39 -10.18
CA ARG A 163 -12.47 12.09 -9.01
C ARG A 163 -11.65 11.73 -7.78
N ILE A 164 -11.61 12.66 -6.84
CA ILE A 164 -10.96 12.51 -5.52
C ILE A 164 -11.99 12.88 -4.46
N GLY A 165 -12.02 12.11 -3.36
CA GLY A 165 -12.99 12.28 -2.29
C GLY A 165 -14.27 11.49 -2.51
N SER A 166 -15.34 11.90 -1.84
CA SER A 166 -16.65 11.26 -1.93
C SER A 166 -17.62 12.14 -2.72
N GLU A 167 -18.40 11.53 -3.60
CA GLU A 167 -19.54 12.16 -4.24
C GLU A 167 -20.71 12.32 -3.27
N SER A 168 -21.63 13.22 -3.60
CA SER A 168 -22.85 13.39 -2.82
C SER A 168 -23.84 12.26 -3.08
N LYS A 169 -24.67 12.00 -2.08
CA LYS A 169 -25.77 11.03 -2.14
C LYS A 169 -26.71 11.22 -3.34
N ASP A 170 -26.96 12.47 -3.72
CA ASP A 170 -27.89 12.79 -4.80
C ASP A 170 -27.32 12.47 -6.19
N GLU A 171 -26.01 12.35 -6.32
CA GLU A 171 -25.40 12.15 -7.63
C GLU A 171 -25.67 10.75 -8.21
N PHE A 172 -25.57 9.70 -7.37
CA PHE A 172 -25.81 8.31 -7.78
C PHE A 172 -26.89 7.61 -6.96
N GLY A 173 -27.56 8.30 -6.03
CA GLY A 173 -28.61 7.75 -5.19
C GLY A 173 -28.11 6.74 -4.16
N GLU A 174 -26.87 6.83 -3.73
CA GLU A 174 -26.25 5.93 -2.77
C GLU A 174 -26.64 6.29 -1.33
N PRO A 175 -27.29 5.37 -0.57
CA PRO A 175 -27.85 5.72 0.74
C PRO A 175 -26.81 6.02 1.82
N HIS A 176 -25.57 5.60 1.63
CA HIS A 176 -24.46 5.77 2.57
C HIS A 176 -23.47 6.86 2.16
N ALA A 177 -23.64 7.47 0.99
CA ALA A 177 -22.82 8.60 0.58
C ALA A 177 -23.17 9.85 1.43
N PRO A 178 -22.24 10.80 1.58
CA PRO A 178 -22.47 12.04 2.29
C PRO A 178 -23.55 12.90 1.60
N GLU A 179 -24.23 13.77 2.36
CA GLU A 179 -25.21 14.70 1.79
C GLU A 179 -24.58 15.74 0.85
N GLN A 180 -23.32 16.09 1.09
CA GLN A 180 -22.53 16.97 0.24
C GLN A 180 -21.23 16.27 -0.14
N PRO A 181 -20.68 16.52 -1.35
CA PRO A 181 -19.41 15.96 -1.73
C PRO A 181 -18.30 16.48 -0.83
N ASP A 182 -17.30 15.65 -0.57
CA ASP A 182 -16.13 16.01 0.21
C ASP A 182 -14.83 15.63 -0.49
N SER A 183 -13.70 16.11 0.04
CA SER A 183 -12.35 15.78 -0.46
C SER A 183 -11.62 14.76 0.40
N PHE A 184 -12.35 14.00 1.22
CA PHE A 184 -11.72 13.04 2.13
C PHE A 184 -11.05 11.89 1.40
N ARG A 185 -9.88 11.55 1.89
CA ARG A 185 -9.04 10.47 1.37
C ARG A 185 -8.50 9.65 2.53
N MET A 186 -8.12 8.42 2.23
CA MET A 186 -7.34 7.64 3.18
C MET A 186 -5.95 8.26 3.38
N GLY A 187 -5.47 8.23 4.60
CA GLY A 187 -4.14 8.72 4.93
C GLY A 187 -3.02 7.83 4.38
N ASN A 188 -1.85 8.43 4.21
CA ASN A 188 -0.64 7.68 3.94
C ASN A 188 -0.17 6.99 5.23
N THR A 189 0.39 5.78 5.10
CA THR A 189 0.73 4.92 6.22
C THR A 189 2.20 4.56 6.22
N ILE A 190 2.84 4.57 7.39
CA ILE A 190 4.14 3.97 7.62
C ILE A 190 4.00 2.80 8.60
N LEU A 191 4.64 1.67 8.26
CA LEU A 191 4.68 0.48 9.10
C LEU A 191 6.05 0.34 9.76
N PHE A 192 6.07 -0.09 11.01
CA PHE A 192 7.30 -0.40 11.71
C PHE A 192 7.16 -1.64 12.59
N ARG A 193 8.28 -2.26 12.90
CA ARG A 193 8.35 -3.42 13.79
C ARG A 193 9.03 -3.04 15.09
N ALA A 194 8.49 -3.54 16.18
CA ALA A 194 9.11 -3.46 17.49
C ALA A 194 9.23 -4.86 18.10
N ILE A 195 10.25 -5.07 18.89
CA ILE A 195 10.48 -6.32 19.63
C ILE A 195 10.80 -6.00 21.08
N ASP A 196 10.30 -6.81 21.99
CA ASP A 196 10.74 -6.77 23.40
C ASP A 196 12.03 -7.59 23.54
N VAL A 197 13.10 -6.91 23.92
CA VAL A 197 14.41 -7.52 24.13
C VAL A 197 14.67 -7.90 25.59
N GLY A 198 13.67 -7.75 26.49
CA GLY A 198 13.73 -8.16 27.88
C GLY A 198 14.56 -7.24 28.79
N HIS A 199 15.09 -6.14 28.30
CA HIS A 199 15.83 -5.16 29.08
C HIS A 199 15.62 -3.73 28.54
N PRO A 200 15.76 -2.70 29.37
CA PRO A 200 15.61 -1.31 28.92
C PRO A 200 16.59 -0.95 27.80
N VAL A 201 16.06 -0.38 26.71
CA VAL A 201 16.84 0.12 25.58
C VAL A 201 16.65 1.64 25.51
N PRO A 202 17.71 2.43 25.72
CA PRO A 202 17.64 3.88 25.57
C PRO A 202 17.23 4.27 24.15
N PHE A 203 16.46 5.34 24.03
CA PHE A 203 16.11 5.93 22.75
C PHE A 203 16.36 7.44 22.81
N THR A 204 16.99 7.96 21.78
CA THR A 204 17.17 9.39 21.58
C THR A 204 16.54 9.74 20.24
N PRO A 205 15.47 10.53 20.20
CA PRO A 205 14.82 10.89 18.97
C PRO A 205 15.73 11.77 18.11
N PRO A 206 15.67 11.64 16.78
CA PRO A 206 16.35 12.56 15.89
C PRO A 206 15.77 13.97 16.02
N SER A 207 16.54 14.99 15.62
CA SER A 207 16.14 16.38 15.79
C SER A 207 14.87 16.79 15.04
N PHE A 208 14.53 16.08 13.99
CA PHE A 208 13.31 16.32 13.20
C PHE A 208 12.06 15.61 13.75
N ALA A 209 12.19 14.79 14.79
CA ALA A 209 11.05 14.13 15.42
C ALA A 209 10.06 15.15 15.99
N LYS A 210 8.77 14.93 15.77
CA LYS A 210 7.70 15.73 16.39
C LYS A 210 7.71 15.50 17.90
N LYS A 211 7.46 16.55 18.68
CA LYS A 211 7.24 16.42 20.11
C LYS A 211 5.77 16.25 20.36
N LEU A 212 5.38 15.06 20.81
CA LEU A 212 4.00 14.69 21.04
C LEU A 212 3.72 14.49 22.52
N THR A 213 2.59 15.01 22.95
CA THR A 213 2.09 14.87 24.33
C THR A 213 1.04 13.76 24.40
N GLU A 214 0.63 13.41 25.63
CA GLU A 214 -0.49 12.46 25.82
C GLU A 214 -1.80 13.01 25.24
N GLU A 215 -2.00 14.32 25.26
CA GLU A 215 -3.18 14.94 24.66
C GLU A 215 -3.19 14.81 23.13
N ASP A 216 -2.03 14.95 22.48
CA ASP A 216 -1.90 14.75 21.04
C ASP A 216 -2.19 13.29 20.64
N LEU A 217 -2.01 12.36 21.57
CA LEU A 217 -2.18 10.92 21.35
C LEU A 217 -3.43 10.32 22.00
N LYS A 218 -4.31 11.14 22.56
CA LYS A 218 -5.48 10.68 23.35
C LYS A 218 -6.41 9.71 22.59
N PHE A 219 -6.49 9.84 21.28
CA PHE A 219 -7.26 8.94 20.42
C PHE A 219 -6.41 7.86 19.75
N ARG A 220 -5.15 7.71 20.11
CA ARG A 220 -4.26 6.70 19.54
C ARG A 220 -3.98 5.60 20.55
N VAL A 221 -4.24 4.37 20.15
CA VAL A 221 -3.83 3.21 20.96
C VAL A 221 -2.31 3.07 20.86
N HIS A 222 -1.59 3.55 21.87
CA HIS A 222 -0.13 3.49 21.94
C HIS A 222 0.37 2.64 23.12
N SER A 223 -0.54 1.92 23.78
CA SER A 223 -0.21 0.94 24.81
C SER A 223 -1.28 -0.13 24.94
N ALA A 224 -0.91 -1.31 25.44
CA ALA A 224 -1.83 -2.42 25.68
C ALA A 224 -2.92 -2.12 26.72
N ARG A 225 -2.78 -1.06 27.50
CA ARG A 225 -3.73 -0.63 28.54
C ARG A 225 -4.52 0.61 28.18
N HIS A 226 -4.19 1.23 27.08
CA HIS A 226 -4.90 2.42 26.62
C HIS A 226 -6.21 2.00 25.94
N THR A 227 -7.31 2.36 26.53
CA THR A 227 -8.64 2.22 25.92
C THR A 227 -9.04 3.59 25.39
N VAL A 228 -9.21 3.71 24.10
CA VAL A 228 -9.68 4.95 23.49
C VAL A 228 -11.18 5.05 23.70
N ASP A 229 -11.63 6.10 24.39
CA ASP A 229 -13.04 6.42 24.52
C ASP A 229 -13.46 7.37 23.41
N TYR A 230 -13.92 6.80 22.33
CA TYR A 230 -14.39 7.56 21.16
C TYR A 230 -15.68 8.34 21.41
N SER A 231 -16.39 8.08 22.53
CA SER A 231 -17.60 8.84 22.86
C SER A 231 -17.29 10.29 23.27
N GLN A 232 -16.02 10.60 23.54
CA GLN A 232 -15.54 11.93 23.90
C GLN A 232 -15.06 12.74 22.69
N ALA A 233 -15.11 12.19 21.48
CA ALA A 233 -14.73 12.93 20.29
C ALA A 233 -15.85 13.88 19.89
N GLU A 234 -15.63 15.17 20.01
CA GLU A 234 -16.59 16.22 19.67
C GLU A 234 -16.65 16.47 18.15
N ASP A 235 -15.59 16.12 17.42
CA ASP A 235 -15.48 16.31 15.96
C ASP A 235 -15.25 14.97 15.25
N PRO A 236 -16.01 14.67 14.19
CA PRO A 236 -15.70 13.55 13.30
C PRO A 236 -14.28 13.55 12.76
N GLU A 237 -13.61 14.70 12.62
CA GLU A 237 -12.22 14.80 12.26
C GLU A 237 -11.27 14.24 13.32
N ASP A 238 -11.65 14.27 14.58
CA ASP A 238 -10.88 13.64 15.65
C ASP A 238 -10.79 12.13 15.46
N TYR A 239 -11.80 11.48 14.92
CA TYR A 239 -11.76 10.06 14.55
C TYR A 239 -10.84 9.79 13.36
N ARG A 240 -10.67 10.73 12.47
CA ARG A 240 -9.94 10.58 11.22
C ARG A 240 -8.43 10.77 11.37
N ARG A 241 -8.01 11.53 12.38
CA ARG A 241 -6.59 11.73 12.71
C ARG A 241 -5.97 10.52 13.42
N VAL A 242 -6.74 9.46 13.61
CA VAL A 242 -6.42 8.46 14.62
C VAL A 242 -6.73 7.05 14.16
N SER A 243 -5.79 6.40 13.54
CA SER A 243 -5.71 4.97 13.70
C SER A 243 -4.27 4.51 13.82
N ALA A 244 -3.77 4.48 15.05
CA ALA A 244 -2.63 3.62 15.35
C ALA A 244 -3.22 2.41 16.07
N THR A 245 -3.41 1.32 15.35
CA THR A 245 -3.76 0.07 16.00
C THR A 245 -2.50 -0.73 16.22
N SER A 246 -2.24 -1.11 17.46
CA SER A 246 -1.33 -2.20 17.73
C SER A 246 -2.10 -3.49 17.45
N SER A 247 -1.77 -4.21 16.40
CA SER A 247 -2.19 -5.59 16.31
C SER A 247 -1.60 -6.35 17.49
N ASN A 248 -2.38 -7.22 18.11
CA ASN A 248 -1.98 -8.06 19.24
C ASN A 248 -0.62 -8.70 19.01
N CYS A 249 0.40 -8.11 19.60
CA CYS A 249 1.75 -8.57 19.44
C CYS A 249 2.31 -8.95 20.79
N SER A 250 2.26 -10.20 21.05
CA SER A 250 3.35 -10.82 21.76
C SER A 250 4.59 -10.70 20.88
N ASP A 251 5.65 -10.10 21.33
CA ASP A 251 7.02 -10.14 20.84
C ASP A 251 7.34 -9.59 19.43
N TYR A 252 6.41 -9.64 18.45
CA TYR A 252 6.60 -9.18 17.09
C TYR A 252 5.40 -8.37 16.62
N GLY A 253 5.35 -7.09 16.97
CA GLY A 253 4.26 -6.23 16.53
C GLY A 253 4.54 -5.52 15.23
N TYR A 254 3.54 -5.47 14.36
CA TYR A 254 3.46 -4.45 13.33
C TYR A 254 2.70 -3.27 13.89
N TRP A 255 3.36 -2.15 13.96
CA TRP A 255 2.75 -0.88 14.28
C TRP A 255 2.60 -0.10 12.99
N TRP A 256 1.52 0.61 12.84
CA TRP A 256 1.35 1.54 11.74
C TRP A 256 0.91 2.90 12.24
N LEU A 257 1.33 3.90 11.51
CA LEU A 257 0.98 5.28 11.71
C LEU A 257 0.39 5.79 10.40
N GLU A 258 -0.79 6.36 10.48
CA GLU A 258 -1.47 7.00 9.36
C GLU A 258 -1.53 8.49 9.60
N LEU A 259 -1.22 9.27 8.58
CA LEU A 259 -1.50 10.68 8.52
C LEU A 259 -2.51 10.93 7.43
N MET A 260 -3.61 11.56 7.79
CA MET A 260 -4.45 12.24 6.82
C MET A 260 -3.70 13.53 6.50
N GLY A 261 -3.04 13.54 5.34
CA GLY A 261 -2.31 14.72 4.91
C GLY A 261 -3.25 15.89 4.70
N ASP A 262 -2.86 17.05 5.15
CA ASP A 262 -3.47 18.32 4.75
C ASP A 262 -3.18 18.67 3.27
N SER A 263 -2.49 17.75 2.56
CA SER A 263 -2.14 17.90 1.17
C SER A 263 -3.35 17.66 0.27
N ASP A 264 -3.54 18.55 -0.68
CA ASP A 264 -4.55 18.42 -1.74
C ASP A 264 -4.14 17.40 -2.82
N ASP A 265 -2.86 17.10 -2.93
CA ASP A 265 -2.31 16.16 -3.91
C ASP A 265 -1.34 15.15 -3.26
N ILE A 266 -1.90 14.02 -2.82
CA ILE A 266 -1.13 12.94 -2.17
C ILE A 266 -0.10 12.25 -3.10
N VAL A 267 -0.16 12.51 -4.39
CA VAL A 267 0.78 11.95 -5.37
C VAL A 267 1.97 12.88 -5.52
N SER A 268 1.72 14.17 -5.79
CA SER A 268 2.77 15.17 -5.98
C SER A 268 3.53 15.45 -4.68
N ASP A 269 2.83 15.48 -3.54
CA ASP A 269 3.41 15.81 -2.23
C ASP A 269 3.93 14.58 -1.47
N TYR A 270 4.03 13.44 -2.16
CA TYR A 270 4.39 12.16 -1.54
C TYR A 270 5.69 12.19 -0.73
N GLU A 271 6.72 12.85 -1.22
CA GLU A 271 8.02 12.92 -0.52
C GLU A 271 7.93 13.73 0.77
N GLU A 272 7.15 14.82 0.76
CA GLU A 272 6.91 15.66 1.93
C GLU A 272 6.06 14.92 2.96
N ILE A 273 4.99 14.24 2.51
CA ILE A 273 4.15 13.39 3.37
C ILE A 273 4.98 12.27 4.01
N ARG A 274 5.87 11.64 3.27
CA ARG A 274 6.78 10.61 3.80
C ARG A 274 7.66 11.18 4.92
N ASP A 275 8.27 12.33 4.69
CA ASP A 275 9.16 12.95 5.67
C ASP A 275 8.39 13.37 6.94
N GLU A 276 7.16 13.84 6.79
CA GLU A 276 6.28 14.14 7.91
C GLU A 276 5.87 12.86 8.66
N LEU A 277 5.53 11.78 7.97
CA LEU A 277 5.25 10.47 8.58
C LEU A 277 6.43 10.00 9.45
N PHE A 278 7.67 10.16 8.96
CA PHE A 278 8.83 9.82 9.76
C PHE A 278 8.97 10.72 11.00
N ALA A 279 8.71 11.99 10.86
CA ALA A 279 8.76 12.91 12.01
C ALA A 279 7.73 12.53 13.08
N TYR A 280 6.52 12.18 12.70
CA TYR A 280 5.50 11.66 13.62
C TYR A 280 5.86 10.29 14.18
N PHE A 281 6.35 9.38 13.35
CA PHE A 281 6.79 8.06 13.78
C PHE A 281 7.81 8.14 14.91
N TYR A 282 8.85 8.92 14.74
CA TYR A 282 9.86 9.11 15.78
C TYR A 282 9.31 9.82 17.00
N GLY A 283 8.38 10.74 16.84
CA GLY A 283 7.69 11.41 17.94
C GLY A 283 6.80 10.46 18.75
N VAL A 284 6.02 9.63 18.10
CA VAL A 284 5.20 8.59 18.76
C VAL A 284 6.10 7.59 19.48
N TRP A 285 7.18 7.15 18.84
CA TRP A 285 8.11 6.20 19.44
C TRP A 285 8.83 6.79 20.65
N ASP A 286 9.27 8.06 20.60
CA ASP A 286 9.85 8.76 21.73
C ASP A 286 8.85 8.85 22.89
N HIS A 287 7.60 9.21 22.61
CA HIS A 287 6.54 9.25 23.61
C HIS A 287 6.35 7.87 24.26
N ILE A 288 6.24 6.79 23.49
CA ILE A 288 6.11 5.42 23.98
C ILE A 288 7.30 5.05 24.88
N LYS A 289 8.51 5.43 24.53
CA LYS A 289 9.73 5.08 25.26
C LYS A 289 9.95 5.93 26.52
N THR A 290 9.48 7.16 26.53
CA THR A 290 9.73 8.13 27.61
C THR A 290 8.56 8.30 28.55
N ALA A 291 7.32 8.22 28.06
CA ALA A 291 6.13 8.27 28.91
C ALA A 291 6.11 7.06 29.85
N ALA A 292 5.73 7.29 31.10
CA ALA A 292 5.69 6.27 32.15
C ALA A 292 4.63 5.17 31.92
N ILE A 293 4.00 5.13 30.76
CA ILE A 293 2.79 4.40 30.46
C ILE A 293 3.07 3.21 29.53
N THR A 294 3.23 2.04 30.07
CA THR A 294 2.67 0.74 29.67
C THR A 294 3.24 -0.05 28.49
N VAL A 295 4.13 0.45 27.68
CA VAL A 295 4.96 -0.42 26.84
C VAL A 295 6.23 -0.76 27.64
N PRO A 296 6.68 -2.01 27.70
CA PRO A 296 7.93 -2.32 28.36
C PRO A 296 9.03 -1.43 27.79
N LYS A 297 9.74 -0.67 28.65
CA LYS A 297 10.93 0.11 28.22
C LYS A 297 11.99 -0.76 27.53
N THR A 298 11.76 -2.06 27.55
CA THR A 298 12.52 -3.13 26.92
C THR A 298 12.29 -3.25 25.42
N THR A 299 11.25 -2.60 24.88
CA THR A 299 10.94 -2.71 23.44
C THR A 299 11.95 -1.93 22.60
N ASN A 300 12.46 -2.56 21.56
CA ASN A 300 13.34 -1.93 20.59
C ASN A 300 12.68 -1.95 19.20
N CYS A 301 12.89 -0.90 18.43
CA CYS A 301 12.36 -0.81 17.09
C CYS A 301 13.30 -1.50 16.10
N PHE A 302 12.75 -2.41 15.30
CA PHE A 302 13.48 -3.19 14.31
C PHE A 302 12.90 -2.95 12.93
N GLY A 303 13.70 -2.40 12.06
CA GLY A 303 13.38 -2.38 10.64
C GLY A 303 12.05 -1.73 10.29
N TRP A 304 12.03 -1.00 9.29
CA TRP A 304 10.89 -0.28 8.73
C TRP A 304 10.70 -0.70 7.27
N ALA A 305 9.51 -0.63 6.81
CA ALA A 305 9.29 -0.65 5.38
C ALA A 305 9.91 0.62 4.80
N PRO A 306 10.79 0.52 3.81
CA PRO A 306 11.52 1.67 3.29
C PRO A 306 10.65 2.68 2.54
N CYS A 307 9.38 2.40 2.43
CA CYS A 307 8.43 3.24 1.70
C CYS A 307 7.15 3.43 2.49
N PRO A 308 6.67 4.67 2.69
CA PRO A 308 5.32 4.90 3.12
C PRO A 308 4.37 4.25 2.12
N ALA A 309 3.48 3.40 2.60
CA ALA A 309 2.39 2.95 1.75
C ALA A 309 1.53 4.18 1.47
N CYS A 310 1.44 4.59 0.22
CA CYS A 310 0.31 5.40 -0.18
C CYS A 310 -0.92 4.57 0.15
N GLY A 311 -1.66 5.01 1.16
CA GLY A 311 -2.91 4.37 1.49
C GLY A 311 -3.84 4.53 0.31
N ASN A 312 -3.80 3.58 -0.58
CA ASN A 312 -4.84 3.44 -1.57
C ASN A 312 -5.68 2.23 -1.15
N PRO A 313 -6.80 2.45 -0.47
CA PRO A 313 -7.62 1.38 0.08
C PRO A 313 -8.53 0.74 -0.94
N ALA A 314 -8.52 1.21 -2.15
CA ALA A 314 -9.39 0.70 -3.19
C ALA A 314 -8.55 0.30 -4.40
N ALA A 315 -8.06 -0.90 -4.38
CA ALA A 315 -7.77 -1.66 -5.58
C ALA A 315 -8.09 -3.14 -5.34
#